data_58bc074a474d0b0ab91d022463870253
#
_entry.id   58bc074a474d0b0ab91d022463870253
#
_cell.length_a   1.000
_cell.length_b   1.000
_cell.length_c   1.000
_cell.angle_alpha   90.00
_cell.angle_beta   90.00
_cell.angle_gamma   90.00
#
_symmetry.space_group_name_H-M   'P 1'
#
loop_
_entity.id
_entity.type
_entity.pdbx_description
1 polymer ?
#
loop_
_entity_poly.entity_id
_entity_poly.type
_entity_poly.pdbx_seq_one_letter_code
_entity_poly.pdbx_strand_id
1 'polypeptide(L)'
;MTTTVATKDRILRAAEELFARRGFDGSSLRELTSAAGVNLAAVSYHFGCKEKLIEKVLRRRLDQLNTQRMAALDHVEGRPDTTLEQVLDAYIRPALEISYDVGGECFMRMLARAFAERDERLRELLSQNYGHVMRRFAAEFARLLPHLDKVELYWRMDLVTGALTLAMSGFGMIQRAENVSEQAHHEQTTQHLIRFAAAGLGQGGLARHTRQ
;
A
#
# COMPACT_ATOMS: atom_id res chain seq x y z
N MET A 1 19.88 -6.21 25.70
CA MET A 1 19.42 -5.99 24.31
C MET A 1 17.88 -5.96 24.14
N THR A 2 17.13 -6.70 24.93
CA THR A 2 15.65 -6.78 24.86
C THR A 2 14.92 -5.46 25.13
N THR A 3 15.39 -4.63 26.05
CA THR A 3 14.71 -3.36 26.43
C THR A 3 14.76 -2.30 25.33
N THR A 4 15.84 -2.25 24.54
CA THR A 4 16.05 -1.28 23.44
C THR A 4 15.14 -1.57 22.26
N VAL A 5 14.95 -2.85 21.91
CA VAL A 5 14.01 -3.28 20.84
C VAL A 5 12.57 -2.96 21.24
N ALA A 6 12.19 -3.30 22.48
CA ALA A 6 10.86 -3.01 23.01
C ALA A 6 10.54 -1.50 23.00
N THR A 7 11.51 -0.63 23.30
CA THR A 7 11.34 0.83 23.28
C THR A 7 11.14 1.34 21.85
N LYS A 8 11.95 0.87 20.90
CA LYS A 8 11.83 1.22 19.48
C LYS A 8 10.47 0.86 18.91
N ASP A 9 9.98 -0.36 19.23
CA ASP A 9 8.66 -0.83 18.77
C ASP A 9 7.51 -0.04 19.39
N ARG A 10 7.61 0.35 20.67
CA ARG A 10 6.61 1.23 21.31
C ARG A 10 6.52 2.58 20.62
N ILE A 11 7.68 3.20 20.29
CA ILE A 11 7.73 4.48 19.59
C ILE A 11 7.10 4.34 18.19
N LEU A 12 7.42 3.29 17.43
CA LEU A 12 6.85 3.07 16.10
C LEU A 12 5.33 2.89 16.13
N ARG A 13 4.79 2.10 17.07
CA ARG A 13 3.33 1.92 17.21
C ARG A 13 2.63 3.22 17.58
N ALA A 14 3.14 3.93 18.58
CA ALA A 14 2.57 5.22 18.99
C ALA A 14 2.62 6.25 17.84
N ALA A 15 3.69 6.23 17.04
CA ALA A 15 3.83 7.09 15.86
C ALA A 15 2.80 6.73 14.78
N GLU A 16 2.64 5.45 14.47
CA GLU A 16 1.66 4.95 13.49
C GLU A 16 0.23 5.39 13.85
N GLU A 17 -0.18 5.22 15.11
CA GLU A 17 -1.48 5.66 15.60
C GLU A 17 -1.65 7.20 15.58
N LEU A 18 -0.62 7.93 15.98
CA LEU A 18 -0.67 9.39 16.02
C LEU A 18 -0.76 9.98 14.60
N PHE A 19 0.06 9.46 13.68
CA PHE A 19 0.06 9.88 12.27
C PHE A 19 -1.25 9.52 11.56
N ALA A 20 -1.84 8.37 11.86
CA ALA A 20 -3.15 7.98 11.36
C ALA A 20 -4.26 8.94 11.78
N ARG A 21 -4.19 9.46 13.01
CA ARG A 21 -5.20 10.38 13.56
C ARG A 21 -5.02 11.83 13.14
N ARG A 22 -3.77 12.34 13.09
CA ARG A 22 -3.46 13.76 12.96
C ARG A 22 -2.66 14.15 11.72
N GLY A 23 -2.24 13.15 10.92
CA GLY A 23 -1.29 13.35 9.82
C GLY A 23 0.14 13.57 10.31
N PHE A 24 1.04 13.69 9.35
CA PHE A 24 2.45 13.87 9.69
C PHE A 24 2.71 15.24 10.31
N ASP A 25 2.19 16.31 9.70
CA ASP A 25 2.46 17.68 10.14
C ASP A 25 1.69 18.07 11.41
N GLY A 26 0.46 17.56 11.57
CA GLY A 26 -0.37 17.79 12.76
C GLY A 26 0.08 17.06 14.03
N SER A 27 1.20 16.32 13.98
CA SER A 27 1.72 15.51 15.09
C SER A 27 2.99 16.12 15.66
N SER A 28 3.12 16.18 16.99
CA SER A 28 4.32 16.65 17.66
C SER A 28 5.12 15.52 18.30
N LEU A 29 6.45 15.69 18.42
CA LEU A 29 7.29 14.74 19.15
C LEU A 29 6.95 14.64 20.65
N ARG A 30 6.39 15.69 21.24
CA ARG A 30 5.92 15.68 22.64
C ARG A 30 4.72 14.75 22.82
N GLU A 31 3.73 14.86 21.93
CA GLU A 31 2.58 13.95 21.94
C GLU A 31 2.99 12.51 21.71
N LEU A 32 3.92 12.29 20.78
CA LEU A 32 4.48 10.97 20.51
C LEU A 32 5.16 10.39 21.73
N THR A 33 6.04 11.14 22.39
CA THR A 33 6.77 10.67 23.57
C THR A 33 5.84 10.37 24.73
N SER A 34 4.79 11.19 24.94
CA SER A 34 3.74 10.92 25.91
C SER A 34 2.98 9.63 25.59
N ALA A 35 2.55 9.45 24.34
CA ALA A 35 1.83 8.25 23.91
C ALA A 35 2.67 6.97 23.99
N ALA A 36 3.97 7.06 23.67
CA ALA A 36 4.90 5.94 23.75
C ALA A 36 5.43 5.64 25.17
N GLY A 37 5.16 6.54 26.15
CA GLY A 37 5.71 6.40 27.51
C GLY A 37 7.25 6.46 27.54
N VAL A 38 7.84 7.36 26.73
CA VAL A 38 9.30 7.54 26.63
C VAL A 38 9.65 9.03 26.73
N ASN A 39 10.94 9.32 26.97
CA ASN A 39 11.44 10.70 26.88
C ASN A 39 11.86 11.06 25.45
N LEU A 40 12.04 12.35 25.19
CA LEU A 40 12.45 12.85 23.88
C LEU A 40 13.83 12.36 23.46
N ALA A 41 14.75 12.17 24.43
CA ALA A 41 16.07 11.65 24.17
C ALA A 41 16.04 10.23 23.57
N ALA A 42 15.07 9.39 23.99
CA ALA A 42 14.90 8.05 23.41
C ALA A 42 14.47 8.12 21.95
N VAL A 43 13.56 9.05 21.59
CA VAL A 43 13.16 9.23 20.18
C VAL A 43 14.33 9.73 19.34
N SER A 44 15.05 10.74 19.82
CA SER A 44 16.24 11.28 19.14
C SER A 44 17.35 10.24 18.99
N TYR A 45 17.56 9.39 19.99
CA TYR A 45 18.54 8.31 19.95
C TYR A 45 18.20 7.24 18.91
N HIS A 46 16.92 6.81 18.83
CA HIS A 46 16.50 5.74 17.94
C HIS A 46 16.25 6.17 16.51
N PHE A 47 15.79 7.40 16.30
CA PHE A 47 15.27 7.87 15.01
C PHE A 47 15.91 9.18 14.52
N GLY A 48 16.57 9.93 15.40
CA GLY A 48 17.19 11.23 15.08
C GLY A 48 16.13 12.35 15.02
N CYS A 49 15.44 12.49 13.90
CA CYS A 49 14.43 13.53 13.69
C CYS A 49 13.05 12.94 13.34
N LYS A 50 12.02 13.80 13.28
CA LYS A 50 10.64 13.41 12.98
C LYS A 50 10.50 12.83 11.57
N GLU A 51 11.19 13.37 10.60
CA GLU A 51 11.19 12.94 9.21
C GLU A 51 11.70 11.50 9.08
N LYS A 52 12.80 11.17 9.74
CA LYS A 52 13.32 9.79 9.78
C LYS A 52 12.40 8.83 10.51
N LEU A 53 11.68 9.31 11.53
CA LEU A 53 10.67 8.49 12.19
C LEU A 53 9.50 8.21 11.25
N ILE A 54 8.98 9.21 10.52
CA ILE A 54 7.93 9.04 9.51
C ILE A 54 8.38 8.00 8.47
N GLU A 55 9.59 8.14 7.93
CA GLU A 55 10.15 7.18 6.98
C GLU A 55 10.18 5.76 7.57
N LYS A 56 10.62 5.58 8.82
CA LYS A 56 10.68 4.26 9.45
C LYS A 56 9.31 3.65 9.70
N VAL A 57 8.31 4.45 10.06
CA VAL A 57 6.92 4.00 10.21
C VAL A 57 6.37 3.51 8.87
N LEU A 58 6.54 4.29 7.81
CA LEU A 58 6.09 3.92 6.46
C LEU A 58 6.81 2.66 5.95
N ARG A 59 8.15 2.62 6.05
CA ARG A 59 8.94 1.46 5.60
C ARG A 59 8.54 0.16 6.28
N ARG A 60 8.20 0.18 7.55
CA ARG A 60 7.83 -1.04 8.30
C ARG A 60 6.77 -1.86 7.56
N ARG A 61 5.75 -1.21 7.02
CA ARG A 61 4.65 -1.85 6.29
C ARG A 61 4.92 -1.99 4.79
N LEU A 62 5.54 -0.97 4.20
CA LEU A 62 5.85 -0.99 2.76
C LEU A 62 6.91 -2.02 2.41
N ASP A 63 7.92 -2.25 3.26
CA ASP A 63 8.93 -3.29 3.04
C ASP A 63 8.27 -4.68 3.09
N GLN A 64 7.38 -4.93 4.06
CA GLN A 64 6.63 -6.18 4.15
C GLN A 64 5.75 -6.37 2.89
N LEU A 65 4.95 -5.37 2.52
CA LEU A 65 4.10 -5.39 1.33
C LEU A 65 4.88 -5.73 0.06
N ASN A 66 5.96 -4.99 -0.16
CA ASN A 66 6.71 -5.15 -1.41
C ASN A 66 7.52 -6.45 -1.44
N THR A 67 7.97 -6.96 -0.30
CA THR A 67 8.57 -8.30 -0.20
C THR A 67 7.56 -9.39 -0.59
N GLN A 68 6.34 -9.32 -0.07
CA GLN A 68 5.27 -10.28 -0.42
C GLN A 68 4.87 -10.16 -1.90
N ARG A 69 4.71 -8.94 -2.42
CA ARG A 69 4.44 -8.70 -3.84
C ARG A 69 5.49 -9.28 -4.76
N MET A 70 6.78 -9.05 -4.43
CA MET A 70 7.88 -9.59 -5.23
C MET A 70 7.91 -11.11 -5.20
N ALA A 71 7.74 -11.72 -4.02
CA ALA A 71 7.67 -13.17 -3.90
C ALA A 71 6.50 -13.75 -4.70
N ALA A 72 5.31 -13.13 -4.65
CA ALA A 72 4.15 -13.57 -5.41
C ALA A 72 4.37 -13.41 -6.93
N LEU A 73 4.98 -12.29 -7.37
CA LEU A 73 5.28 -12.07 -8.78
C LEU A 73 6.31 -13.08 -9.32
N ASP A 74 7.36 -13.41 -8.56
CA ASP A 74 8.38 -14.40 -8.93
C ASP A 74 7.79 -15.77 -9.27
N HIS A 75 6.61 -16.11 -8.73
CA HIS A 75 5.93 -17.38 -9.02
C HIS A 75 5.22 -17.39 -10.36
N VAL A 76 4.88 -16.24 -10.92
CA VAL A 76 4.06 -16.14 -12.14
C VAL A 76 4.76 -15.43 -13.30
N GLU A 77 5.73 -14.55 -13.02
CA GLU A 77 6.39 -13.71 -14.01
C GLU A 77 7.05 -14.53 -15.14
N GLY A 78 6.83 -14.11 -16.38
CA GLY A 78 7.49 -14.66 -17.56
C GLY A 78 7.06 -16.07 -17.97
N ARG A 79 6.09 -16.70 -17.29
CA ARG A 79 5.59 -18.02 -17.69
C ARG A 79 4.61 -17.90 -18.86
N PRO A 80 4.60 -18.86 -19.80
CA PRO A 80 3.72 -18.81 -20.97
C PRO A 80 2.23 -18.88 -20.63
N ASP A 81 1.88 -19.52 -19.53
CA ASP A 81 0.52 -19.76 -19.03
C ASP A 81 0.05 -18.72 -18.00
N THR A 82 0.86 -17.72 -17.71
CA THR A 82 0.48 -16.66 -16.78
C THR A 82 -0.68 -15.83 -17.31
N THR A 83 -1.72 -15.70 -16.48
CA THR A 83 -2.90 -14.88 -16.78
C THR A 83 -2.80 -13.50 -16.15
N LEU A 84 -3.61 -12.56 -16.63
CA LEU A 84 -3.73 -11.22 -16.07
C LEU A 84 -4.18 -11.25 -14.61
N GLU A 85 -5.13 -12.14 -14.29
CA GLU A 85 -5.67 -12.32 -12.95
C GLU A 85 -4.61 -12.80 -11.96
N GLN A 86 -3.69 -13.67 -12.38
CA GLN A 86 -2.60 -14.14 -11.53
C GLN A 86 -1.61 -13.02 -11.19
N VAL A 87 -1.29 -12.15 -12.14
CA VAL A 87 -0.43 -10.98 -11.89
C VAL A 87 -1.15 -9.96 -11.01
N LEU A 88 -2.45 -9.77 -11.23
CA LEU A 88 -3.28 -8.91 -10.37
C LEU A 88 -3.40 -9.47 -8.96
N ASP A 89 -3.55 -10.78 -8.79
CA ASP A 89 -3.57 -11.42 -7.47
C ASP A 89 -2.25 -11.17 -6.72
N ALA A 90 -1.11 -11.33 -7.39
CA ALA A 90 0.21 -11.04 -6.84
C ALA A 90 0.37 -9.55 -6.43
N TYR A 91 -0.31 -8.63 -7.11
CA TYR A 91 -0.29 -7.20 -6.79
C TYR A 91 -1.25 -6.80 -5.68
N ILE A 92 -2.47 -7.34 -5.71
CA ILE A 92 -3.62 -6.92 -4.88
C ILE A 92 -3.63 -7.64 -3.52
N ARG A 93 -3.52 -8.97 -3.52
CA ARG A 93 -3.68 -9.80 -2.31
C ARG A 93 -2.74 -9.39 -1.18
N PRO A 94 -1.43 -9.21 -1.37
CA PRO A 94 -0.54 -8.83 -0.27
C PRO A 94 -0.93 -7.48 0.37
N ALA A 95 -1.48 -6.55 -0.42
CA ALA A 95 -1.89 -5.26 0.11
C ALA A 95 -3.15 -5.36 0.98
N LEU A 96 -4.14 -6.14 0.55
CA LEU A 96 -5.34 -6.41 1.34
C LEU A 96 -4.99 -7.16 2.63
N GLU A 97 -4.14 -8.19 2.57
CA GLU A 97 -3.69 -8.92 3.75
C GLU A 97 -3.06 -8.01 4.80
N ILE A 98 -2.15 -7.10 4.38
CA ILE A 98 -1.53 -6.13 5.30
C ILE A 98 -2.56 -5.18 5.91
N SER A 99 -3.62 -4.82 5.18
CA SER A 99 -4.66 -3.94 5.73
C SER A 99 -5.49 -4.62 6.83
N TYR A 100 -5.57 -5.94 6.79
CA TYR A 100 -6.30 -6.76 7.79
C TYR A 100 -5.43 -7.18 8.98
N ASP A 101 -4.11 -7.06 8.88
CA ASP A 101 -3.19 -7.34 9.98
C ASP A 101 -3.38 -6.37 11.15
N VAL A 102 -2.90 -6.78 12.32
CA VAL A 102 -2.86 -5.92 13.51
C VAL A 102 -2.13 -4.60 13.21
N GLY A 103 -2.83 -3.49 13.35
CA GLY A 103 -2.33 -2.15 12.99
C GLY A 103 -2.47 -1.78 11.51
N GLY A 104 -2.96 -2.67 10.66
CA GLY A 104 -3.19 -2.41 9.24
C GLY A 104 -4.15 -1.25 9.00
N GLU A 105 -5.22 -1.17 9.79
CA GLU A 105 -6.17 -0.05 9.74
C GLU A 105 -5.51 1.32 9.99
N CYS A 106 -4.58 1.40 10.96
CA CYS A 106 -3.83 2.63 11.24
C CYS A 106 -2.92 2.99 10.06
N PHE A 107 -2.23 2.00 9.50
CA PHE A 107 -1.40 2.20 8.32
C PHE A 107 -2.20 2.68 7.11
N MET A 108 -3.38 2.11 6.89
CA MET A 108 -4.25 2.52 5.78
C MET A 108 -4.79 3.93 5.95
N ARG A 109 -5.23 4.30 7.15
CA ARG A 109 -5.64 5.69 7.43
C ARG A 109 -4.50 6.69 7.22
N MET A 110 -3.29 6.32 7.62
CA MET A 110 -2.08 7.13 7.41
C MET A 110 -1.78 7.31 5.91
N LEU A 111 -1.82 6.22 5.12
CA LEU A 111 -1.62 6.29 3.67
C LEU A 111 -2.71 7.11 2.96
N ALA A 112 -3.99 6.83 3.25
CA ALA A 112 -5.10 7.55 2.65
C ALA A 112 -5.01 9.06 2.92
N ARG A 113 -4.61 9.43 4.13
CA ARG A 113 -4.39 10.82 4.49
C ARG A 113 -3.21 11.43 3.74
N ALA A 114 -2.07 10.75 3.68
CA ALA A 114 -0.90 11.22 2.94
C ALA A 114 -1.18 11.39 1.43
N PHE A 115 -2.00 10.50 0.83
CA PHE A 115 -2.47 10.65 -0.55
C PHE A 115 -3.40 11.88 -0.70
N ALA A 116 -4.35 12.07 0.20
CA ALA A 116 -5.27 13.21 0.17
C ALA A 116 -4.54 14.56 0.35
N GLU A 117 -3.55 14.60 1.21
CA GLU A 117 -2.70 15.76 1.47
C GLU A 117 -1.60 15.95 0.41
N ARG A 118 -1.45 15.01 -0.55
CA ARG A 118 -0.40 14.99 -1.56
C ARG A 118 1.00 15.10 -0.95
N ASP A 119 1.25 14.32 0.11
CA ASP A 119 2.50 14.39 0.85
C ASP A 119 3.70 13.96 0.00
N GLU A 120 4.59 14.91 -0.27
CA GLU A 120 5.78 14.68 -1.12
C GLU A 120 6.74 13.67 -0.48
N ARG A 121 6.82 13.58 0.85
CA ARG A 121 7.66 12.60 1.56
C ARG A 121 7.25 11.17 1.23
N LEU A 122 5.92 10.91 1.18
CA LEU A 122 5.41 9.61 0.75
C LEU A 122 5.73 9.35 -0.72
N ARG A 123 5.53 10.34 -1.59
CA ARG A 123 5.83 10.22 -3.02
C ARG A 123 7.30 9.88 -3.26
N GLU A 124 8.21 10.61 -2.63
CA GLU A 124 9.66 10.39 -2.73
C GLU A 124 10.03 9.00 -2.19
N LEU A 125 9.51 8.62 -1.02
CA LEU A 125 9.74 7.30 -0.44
C LEU A 125 9.31 6.19 -1.39
N LEU A 126 8.11 6.28 -1.97
CA LEU A 126 7.58 5.28 -2.89
C LEU A 126 8.43 5.21 -4.17
N SER A 127 8.76 6.35 -4.78
CA SER A 127 9.50 6.36 -6.05
C SER A 127 10.94 5.87 -5.89
N GLN A 128 11.64 6.33 -4.86
CA GLN A 128 13.06 6.01 -4.64
C GLN A 128 13.28 4.57 -4.17
N ASN A 129 12.38 4.05 -3.32
CA ASN A 129 12.62 2.76 -2.68
C ASN A 129 11.81 1.62 -3.31
N TYR A 130 10.63 1.89 -3.87
CA TYR A 130 9.72 0.87 -4.38
C TYR A 130 9.37 1.01 -5.86
N GLY A 131 9.93 2.01 -6.55
CA GLY A 131 9.71 2.20 -7.98
C GLY A 131 10.13 0.99 -8.84
N HIS A 132 11.10 0.18 -8.37
CA HIS A 132 11.50 -1.05 -9.04
C HIS A 132 10.39 -2.12 -9.01
N VAL A 133 9.64 -2.23 -7.91
CA VAL A 133 8.49 -3.15 -7.79
C VAL A 133 7.43 -2.80 -8.82
N MET A 134 7.04 -1.51 -8.87
CA MET A 134 6.05 -1.03 -9.85
C MET A 134 6.50 -1.26 -11.29
N ARG A 135 7.79 -1.05 -11.59
CA ARG A 135 8.32 -1.32 -12.93
C ARG A 135 8.24 -2.79 -13.33
N ARG A 136 8.48 -3.73 -12.40
CA ARG A 136 8.34 -5.17 -12.70
C ARG A 136 6.90 -5.54 -13.00
N PHE A 137 5.94 -5.10 -12.17
CA PHE A 137 4.51 -5.30 -12.46
C PHE A 137 4.09 -4.67 -13.79
N ALA A 138 4.53 -3.43 -14.07
CA ALA A 138 4.24 -2.75 -15.33
C ALA A 138 4.80 -3.51 -16.54
N ALA A 139 5.99 -4.09 -16.43
CA ALA A 139 6.58 -4.91 -17.50
C ALA A 139 5.76 -6.19 -17.76
N GLU A 140 5.31 -6.86 -16.70
CA GLU A 140 4.51 -8.08 -16.84
C GLU A 140 3.09 -7.77 -17.37
N PHE A 141 2.45 -6.70 -16.91
CA PHE A 141 1.20 -6.22 -17.51
C PHE A 141 1.36 -5.83 -18.97
N ALA A 142 2.45 -5.14 -19.35
CA ALA A 142 2.70 -4.80 -20.75
C ALA A 142 2.89 -6.06 -21.64
N ARG A 143 3.51 -7.12 -21.11
CA ARG A 143 3.65 -8.41 -21.79
C ARG A 143 2.30 -9.06 -22.08
N LEU A 144 1.39 -9.01 -21.09
CA LEU A 144 0.05 -9.61 -21.19
C LEU A 144 -0.94 -8.76 -21.98
N LEU A 145 -0.71 -7.44 -22.07
CA LEU A 145 -1.59 -6.46 -22.69
C LEU A 145 -0.87 -5.67 -23.80
N PRO A 146 -0.36 -6.34 -24.86
CA PRO A 146 0.46 -5.71 -25.90
C PRO A 146 -0.29 -4.67 -26.74
N HIS A 147 -1.62 -4.63 -26.62
CA HIS A 147 -2.47 -3.64 -27.29
C HIS A 147 -2.53 -2.28 -26.58
N LEU A 148 -2.05 -2.21 -25.33
CA LEU A 148 -1.98 -0.94 -24.59
C LEU A 148 -0.64 -0.24 -24.81
N ASP A 149 -0.69 1.05 -25.09
CA ASP A 149 0.52 1.84 -25.01
C ASP A 149 0.92 2.10 -23.54
N LYS A 150 2.17 2.54 -23.36
CA LYS A 150 2.74 2.75 -22.02
C LYS A 150 1.95 3.75 -21.17
N VAL A 151 1.43 4.80 -21.77
CA VAL A 151 0.70 5.86 -21.06
C VAL A 151 -0.64 5.35 -20.58
N GLU A 152 -1.38 4.67 -21.47
CA GLU A 152 -2.67 4.04 -21.12
C GLU A 152 -2.51 2.97 -20.05
N LEU A 153 -1.45 2.14 -20.13
CA LEU A 153 -1.18 1.14 -19.10
C LEU A 153 -0.96 1.78 -17.72
N TYR A 154 -0.15 2.84 -17.62
CA TYR A 154 0.09 3.52 -16.35
C TYR A 154 -1.18 4.18 -15.80
N TRP A 155 -2.02 4.80 -16.64
CA TRP A 155 -3.31 5.32 -16.22
C TRP A 155 -4.19 4.24 -15.59
N ARG A 156 -4.28 3.07 -16.22
CA ARG A 156 -5.07 1.95 -15.70
C ARG A 156 -4.47 1.39 -14.40
N MET A 157 -3.17 1.29 -14.30
CA MET A 157 -2.50 0.88 -13.05
C MET A 157 -2.78 1.85 -11.90
N ASP A 158 -2.80 3.16 -12.17
CA ASP A 158 -3.17 4.17 -11.17
C ASP A 158 -4.63 4.01 -10.72
N LEU A 159 -5.56 3.75 -11.65
CA LEU A 159 -6.96 3.50 -11.32
C LEU A 159 -7.14 2.22 -10.49
N VAL A 160 -6.44 1.15 -10.82
CA VAL A 160 -6.42 -0.10 -10.02
C VAL A 160 -5.86 0.17 -8.63
N THR A 161 -4.79 0.96 -8.51
CA THR A 161 -4.20 1.34 -7.22
C THR A 161 -5.17 2.18 -6.39
N GLY A 162 -5.93 3.08 -7.02
CA GLY A 162 -7.00 3.84 -6.36
C GLY A 162 -8.12 2.96 -5.84
N ALA A 163 -8.60 2.01 -6.65
CA ALA A 163 -9.62 1.04 -6.25
C ALA A 163 -9.13 0.14 -5.09
N LEU A 164 -7.89 -0.33 -5.17
CA LEU A 164 -7.24 -1.09 -4.10
C LEU A 164 -7.16 -0.28 -2.80
N THR A 165 -6.73 0.98 -2.87
CA THR A 165 -6.63 1.86 -1.70
C THR A 165 -7.99 2.06 -1.05
N LEU A 166 -9.07 2.22 -1.82
CA LEU A 166 -10.43 2.30 -1.30
C LEU A 166 -10.86 0.99 -0.63
N ALA A 167 -10.60 -0.16 -1.25
CA ALA A 167 -10.92 -1.47 -0.68
C ALA A 167 -10.18 -1.70 0.66
N MET A 168 -8.89 -1.36 0.72
CA MET A 168 -8.07 -1.46 1.94
C MET A 168 -8.54 -0.53 3.07
N SER A 169 -9.18 0.61 2.75
CA SER A 169 -9.62 1.58 3.75
C SER A 169 -10.85 1.13 4.55
N GLY A 170 -11.53 0.08 4.14
CA GLY A 170 -12.79 -0.38 4.72
C GLY A 170 -13.97 0.61 4.56
N PHE A 171 -13.79 1.67 3.76
CA PHE A 171 -14.80 2.72 3.53
C PHE A 171 -15.75 2.40 2.36
N GLY A 172 -15.73 1.15 1.88
CA GLY A 172 -16.60 0.71 0.79
C GLY A 172 -18.08 0.68 1.18
N MET A 173 -18.95 0.69 0.15
CA MET A 173 -20.42 0.59 0.33
C MET A 173 -20.84 -0.80 0.83
N ILE A 174 -20.04 -1.82 0.56
CA ILE A 174 -20.30 -3.20 0.97
C ILE A 174 -19.62 -3.45 2.33
N GLN A 175 -20.43 -3.68 3.33
CA GLN A 175 -19.96 -4.09 4.65
C GLN A 175 -20.10 -5.60 4.82
N ARG A 176 -19.27 -6.18 5.68
CA ARG A 176 -19.36 -7.61 6.01
C ARG A 176 -20.70 -7.94 6.65
N ALA A 177 -21.43 -8.90 6.06
CA ALA A 177 -22.66 -9.40 6.65
C ALA A 177 -22.34 -10.20 7.93
N GLU A 178 -23.25 -10.18 8.91
CA GLU A 178 -23.04 -10.82 10.23
C GLU A 178 -22.78 -12.33 10.14
N ASN A 179 -23.36 -13.01 9.15
CA ASN A 179 -23.21 -14.45 8.92
C ASN A 179 -21.98 -14.82 8.08
N VAL A 180 -21.16 -13.85 7.65
CA VAL A 180 -19.94 -14.08 6.85
C VAL A 180 -18.73 -13.92 7.74
N SER A 181 -17.83 -14.91 7.76
CA SER A 181 -16.58 -14.78 8.50
C SER A 181 -15.70 -13.67 7.91
N GLU A 182 -14.86 -13.07 8.73
CA GLU A 182 -13.93 -12.03 8.30
C GLU A 182 -13.04 -12.52 7.14
N GLN A 183 -12.48 -13.70 7.27
CA GLN A 183 -11.65 -14.31 6.22
C GLN A 183 -12.41 -14.52 4.91
N ALA A 184 -13.67 -14.96 4.96
CA ALA A 184 -14.49 -15.12 3.76
C ALA A 184 -14.81 -13.77 3.09
N HIS A 185 -15.07 -12.73 3.88
CA HIS A 185 -15.28 -11.38 3.37
C HIS A 185 -14.02 -10.82 2.71
N HIS A 186 -12.84 -11.02 3.31
CA HIS A 186 -11.56 -10.61 2.74
C HIS A 186 -11.29 -11.31 1.40
N GLU A 187 -11.51 -12.62 1.32
CA GLU A 187 -11.36 -13.35 0.07
C GLU A 187 -12.35 -12.88 -1.00
N GLN A 188 -13.61 -12.64 -0.65
CA GLN A 188 -14.60 -12.07 -1.57
C GLN A 188 -14.15 -10.70 -2.09
N THR A 189 -13.68 -9.81 -1.21
CA THR A 189 -13.17 -8.48 -1.59
C THR A 189 -12.02 -8.60 -2.58
N THR A 190 -11.07 -9.50 -2.30
CA THR A 190 -9.91 -9.76 -3.17
C THR A 190 -10.37 -10.23 -4.56
N GLN A 191 -11.26 -11.21 -4.62
CA GLN A 191 -11.76 -11.75 -5.89
C GLN A 191 -12.57 -10.73 -6.71
N HIS A 192 -13.41 -9.94 -6.05
CA HIS A 192 -14.14 -8.87 -6.73
C HIS A 192 -13.21 -7.81 -7.30
N LEU A 193 -12.19 -7.40 -6.55
CA LEU A 193 -11.23 -6.40 -7.01
C LEU A 193 -10.38 -6.92 -8.17
N ILE A 194 -9.93 -8.18 -8.13
CA ILE A 194 -9.17 -8.79 -9.23
C ILE A 194 -10.02 -8.82 -10.51
N ARG A 195 -11.27 -9.26 -10.43
CA ARG A 195 -12.19 -9.30 -11.60
C ARG A 195 -12.43 -7.91 -12.18
N PHE A 196 -12.67 -6.93 -11.31
CA PHE A 196 -12.85 -5.53 -11.72
C PHE A 196 -11.60 -4.98 -12.41
N ALA A 197 -10.43 -5.20 -11.80
CA ALA A 197 -9.15 -4.75 -12.33
C ALA A 197 -8.81 -5.46 -13.66
N ALA A 198 -9.05 -6.76 -13.78
CA ALA A 198 -8.82 -7.52 -15.00
C ALA A 198 -9.71 -7.00 -16.15
N ALA A 199 -10.98 -6.75 -15.88
CA ALA A 199 -11.89 -6.17 -16.86
C ALA A 199 -11.43 -4.76 -17.29
N GLY A 200 -11.03 -3.90 -16.33
CA GLY A 200 -10.56 -2.54 -16.61
C GLY A 200 -9.23 -2.50 -17.37
N LEU A 201 -8.29 -3.36 -17.00
CA LEU A 201 -6.99 -3.47 -17.69
C LEU A 201 -7.12 -4.13 -19.07
N GLY A 202 -7.92 -5.19 -19.18
CA GLY A 202 -8.04 -5.99 -20.39
C GLY A 202 -8.87 -5.38 -21.51
N GLN A 203 -9.63 -4.35 -21.26
CA GLN A 203 -10.43 -3.64 -22.28
C GLN A 203 -9.52 -3.05 -23.39
N GLY A 204 -9.99 -3.05 -24.63
CA GLY A 204 -9.31 -2.36 -25.74
C GLY A 204 -9.00 -0.89 -25.39
N GLY A 205 -7.86 -0.38 -25.85
CA GLY A 205 -7.47 1.02 -25.65
C GLY A 205 -8.54 1.98 -26.20
N LEU A 206 -8.68 3.14 -25.55
CA LEU A 206 -9.54 4.21 -26.07
C LEU A 206 -9.05 4.59 -27.47
N ALA A 207 -9.97 4.60 -28.45
CA ALA A 207 -9.64 5.10 -29.79
C ALA A 207 -9.04 6.51 -29.64
N ARG A 208 -7.82 6.70 -30.15
CA ARG A 208 -7.18 8.02 -30.13
C ARG A 208 -8.09 8.99 -30.86
N HIS A 209 -8.73 9.90 -30.14
CA HIS A 209 -9.32 11.07 -30.76
C HIS A 209 -8.15 11.89 -31.31
N THR A 210 -7.85 11.70 -32.57
CA THR A 210 -6.97 12.57 -33.36
C THR A 210 -7.69 13.93 -33.37
N ARG A 211 -7.24 14.87 -32.52
CA ARG A 211 -7.62 16.28 -32.69
C ARG A 211 -6.99 16.73 -33.99
N GLN A 212 -7.83 16.97 -35.01
CA GLN A 212 -7.50 17.75 -36.19
C GLN A 212 -7.31 19.20 -35.77
#